data_ff740ea2c3687b449913d3caf7d5f6d4
#
_entry.id   ff740ea2c3687b449913d3caf7d5f6d4
#
_cell.length_a   1.000
_cell.length_b   1.000
_cell.length_c   1.000
_cell.angle_alpha   90.00
_cell.angle_beta   90.00
_cell.angle_gamma   90.00
#
_symmetry.space_group_name_H-M   'P 1'
#
loop_
_entity.id
_entity.type
_entity.pdbx_description
1 polymer ?
#
loop_
_entity_poly.entity_id
_entity_poly.type
_entity_poly.pdbx_seq_one_letter_code
_entity_poly.pdbx_strand_id
1 'polypeptide(L)'
;MLSSLYRTRITHLSRTPVHHYFEQGGYSWYVDVDELPRLPRWLEPFARFEAVDHLSPPTAGPDTLRARVDHYLADRGVDLPGGTVTALLQARVLGYVFNPLSIFWCHDRHGTLRHVIAEVHSTSGDRHAYLLPPTGAQPAAVKKALFVSPTDETDGYYLVRAPLPDAELAVTISLHRENKPAFVATLDGTRRKASIANVLRLQLVAPLAPLVGAMWIRLQGVTLWTQRAPAVREAPIPEREKVGQL
;
A
#
# COMPACT_ATOMS: atom_id res chain seq x y z
N MET A 1 13.45 -8.04 -19.61
CA MET A 1 12.69 -6.81 -19.52
C MET A 1 13.22 -5.86 -18.45
N LEU A 2 13.00 -4.58 -18.60
CA LEU A 2 13.77 -3.59 -17.86
C LEU A 2 13.10 -3.28 -16.52
N SER A 3 13.60 -3.86 -15.44
CA SER A 3 13.28 -3.37 -14.10
C SER A 3 13.64 -1.88 -14.02
N SER A 4 12.77 -1.12 -13.39
CA SER A 4 12.93 0.33 -13.21
C SER A 4 12.80 0.67 -11.75
N LEU A 5 13.39 1.78 -11.36
CA LEU A 5 13.21 2.42 -10.06
C LEU A 5 12.38 3.68 -10.26
N TYR A 6 11.48 3.97 -9.35
CA TYR A 6 10.85 5.28 -9.26
C TYR A 6 11.35 5.96 -7.99
N ARG A 7 11.95 7.16 -8.16
CA ARG A 7 12.14 8.03 -7.01
C ARG A 7 10.78 8.61 -6.65
N THR A 8 10.30 8.27 -5.47
CA THR A 8 8.92 8.53 -5.10
C THR A 8 8.78 9.60 -4.03
N ARG A 9 7.63 10.23 -4.03
CA ARG A 9 7.11 11.10 -3.00
C ARG A 9 5.72 10.60 -2.61
N ILE A 10 5.54 10.32 -1.34
CA ILE A 10 4.27 9.92 -0.76
C ILE A 10 3.71 11.11 0.00
N THR A 11 2.45 11.46 -0.25
CA THR A 11 1.74 12.46 0.55
C THR A 11 0.51 11.84 1.19
N HIS A 12 0.22 12.24 2.41
CA HIS A 12 -0.98 11.87 3.12
C HIS A 12 -1.68 13.14 3.62
N LEU A 13 -2.93 13.31 3.25
CA LEU A 13 -3.78 14.39 3.72
C LEU A 13 -5.01 13.80 4.42
N SER A 14 -5.07 13.86 5.74
CA SER A 14 -6.26 13.58 6.53
C SER A 14 -7.05 14.87 6.72
N ARG A 15 -8.38 14.80 6.54
CA ARG A 15 -9.28 15.94 6.74
C ARG A 15 -10.21 15.73 7.92
N THR A 16 -10.47 14.50 8.27
CA THR A 16 -11.40 14.11 9.34
C THR A 16 -10.81 12.95 10.12
N PRO A 17 -10.85 12.94 11.46
CA PRO A 17 -11.35 13.97 12.37
C PRO A 17 -10.36 15.10 12.64
N VAL A 18 -9.07 14.94 12.27
CA VAL A 18 -8.00 15.95 12.44
C VAL A 18 -7.38 16.23 11.10
N HIS A 19 -7.23 17.52 10.77
CA HIS A 19 -6.50 17.93 9.57
C HIS A 19 -5.01 17.70 9.78
N HIS A 20 -4.44 16.79 9.02
CA HIS A 20 -3.03 16.44 9.09
C HIS A 20 -2.46 16.21 7.70
N TYR A 21 -1.33 16.85 7.41
CA TYR A 21 -0.57 16.66 6.18
C TYR A 21 0.79 16.05 6.50
N PHE A 22 1.18 15.10 5.70
CA PHE A 22 2.48 14.43 5.78
C PHE A 22 3.04 14.19 4.39
N GLU A 23 4.34 14.40 4.23
CA GLU A 23 5.07 14.12 3.01
C GLU A 23 6.36 13.35 3.31
N GLN A 24 6.65 12.32 2.52
CA GLN A 24 7.87 11.52 2.64
C GLN A 24 8.42 11.17 1.27
N GLY A 25 9.73 11.36 1.10
CA GLY A 25 10.48 10.85 -0.04
C GLY A 25 10.89 9.39 0.14
N GLY A 26 10.92 8.66 -0.97
CA GLY A 26 11.34 7.26 -1.00
C GLY A 26 11.67 6.79 -2.41
N TYR A 27 11.64 5.50 -2.60
CA TYR A 27 11.73 4.89 -3.92
C TYR A 27 10.93 3.60 -3.96
N SER A 28 10.49 3.20 -5.15
CA SER A 28 9.79 1.94 -5.39
C SER A 28 10.38 1.25 -6.61
N TRP A 29 10.32 -0.08 -6.62
CA TRP A 29 10.71 -0.89 -7.74
C TRP A 29 9.51 -1.17 -8.63
N TYR A 30 9.68 -0.98 -9.94
CA TYR A 30 8.75 -1.45 -10.96
C TYR A 30 9.39 -2.62 -11.69
N VAL A 31 8.79 -3.79 -11.56
CA VAL A 31 9.37 -5.06 -11.97
C VAL A 31 8.35 -5.92 -12.73
N ASP A 32 8.84 -6.80 -13.57
CA ASP A 32 8.10 -7.95 -14.05
C ASP A 32 8.15 -9.03 -12.96
N VAL A 33 7.00 -9.60 -12.58
CA VAL A 33 6.95 -10.60 -11.48
C VAL A 33 7.57 -11.94 -11.88
N ASP A 34 7.65 -12.22 -13.18
CA ASP A 34 8.28 -13.43 -13.72
C ASP A 34 9.81 -13.27 -13.88
N GLU A 35 10.28 -12.01 -13.98
CA GLU A 35 11.70 -11.67 -14.16
C GLU A 35 12.20 -10.67 -13.10
N LEU A 36 12.12 -11.06 -11.84
CA LEU A 36 12.61 -10.20 -10.75
C LEU A 36 14.11 -9.87 -10.93
N PRO A 37 14.52 -8.62 -10.64
CA PRO A 37 15.89 -8.19 -10.81
C PRO A 37 16.84 -8.99 -9.92
N ARG A 38 17.86 -9.58 -10.53
CA ARG A 38 18.94 -10.27 -9.81
C ARG A 38 20.08 -9.31 -9.62
N LEU A 39 20.35 -8.99 -8.37
CA LEU A 39 21.47 -8.13 -8.00
C LEU A 39 22.71 -8.96 -7.70
N PRO A 40 23.94 -8.38 -7.85
CA PRO A 40 25.15 -9.01 -7.36
C PRO A 40 25.04 -9.36 -5.86
N ARG A 41 25.61 -10.47 -5.42
CA ARG A 41 25.52 -10.97 -4.04
C ARG A 41 25.77 -9.93 -2.96
N TRP A 42 26.71 -9.03 -3.19
CA TRP A 42 27.04 -7.95 -2.24
C TRP A 42 25.98 -6.84 -2.16
N LEU A 43 25.04 -6.75 -3.14
CA LEU A 43 23.91 -5.83 -3.14
C LEU A 43 22.61 -6.48 -2.70
N GLU A 44 22.51 -7.80 -2.65
CA GLU A 44 21.30 -8.52 -2.20
C GLU A 44 20.80 -8.05 -0.82
N PRO A 45 21.65 -7.71 0.16
CA PRO A 45 21.17 -7.16 1.43
C PRO A 45 20.38 -5.86 1.29
N PHE A 46 20.56 -5.12 0.18
CA PHE A 46 19.93 -3.82 -0.04
C PHE A 46 18.72 -3.85 -0.98
N ALA A 47 18.51 -4.96 -1.71
CA ALA A 47 17.31 -5.12 -2.52
C ALA A 47 17.08 -6.62 -2.82
N ARG A 48 16.21 -7.24 -2.04
CA ARG A 48 15.76 -8.62 -2.19
C ARG A 48 14.25 -8.68 -2.26
N PHE A 49 13.71 -9.50 -3.15
CA PHE A 49 12.29 -9.72 -3.31
C PHE A 49 11.92 -11.13 -2.86
N GLU A 50 10.89 -11.24 -2.05
CA GLU A 50 10.36 -12.53 -1.60
C GLU A 50 8.85 -12.57 -1.83
N ALA A 51 8.36 -13.69 -2.34
CA ALA A 51 6.92 -13.88 -2.62
C ALA A 51 6.09 -13.74 -1.34
N VAL A 52 6.63 -14.19 -0.20
CA VAL A 52 5.95 -14.15 1.11
C VAL A 52 5.53 -12.74 1.55
N ASP A 53 6.14 -11.73 0.99
CA ASP A 53 5.83 -10.33 1.31
C ASP A 53 4.53 -9.84 0.70
N HIS A 54 3.93 -10.61 -0.21
CA HIS A 54 2.75 -10.23 -0.99
C HIS A 54 1.73 -11.34 -1.05
N LEU A 55 0.46 -10.98 -1.11
CA LEU A 55 -0.68 -11.86 -1.34
C LEU A 55 -0.64 -13.18 -0.54
N SER A 56 -1.63 -14.01 -0.66
CA SER A 56 -1.66 -15.33 -0.03
C SER A 56 -0.91 -16.36 -0.88
N PRO A 57 -0.24 -17.36 -0.26
CA PRO A 57 0.41 -18.42 -1.01
C PRO A 57 -0.60 -19.24 -1.81
N PRO A 58 -0.20 -19.82 -2.95
CA PRO A 58 -1.05 -20.74 -3.70
C PRO A 58 -1.29 -22.01 -2.88
N THR A 59 -2.43 -22.67 -3.13
CA THR A 59 -2.80 -23.93 -2.46
C THR A 59 -1.94 -25.12 -2.90
N ALA A 60 -1.30 -25.03 -4.06
CA ALA A 60 -0.45 -26.07 -4.63
C ALA A 60 0.61 -25.45 -5.56
N GLY A 61 1.73 -26.16 -5.74
CA GLY A 61 2.81 -25.74 -6.63
C GLY A 61 3.86 -24.85 -5.95
N PRO A 62 4.76 -24.25 -6.74
CA PRO A 62 5.82 -23.40 -6.22
C PRO A 62 5.28 -22.08 -5.69
N ASP A 63 5.76 -21.62 -4.54
CA ASP A 63 5.42 -20.33 -3.97
C ASP A 63 6.27 -19.23 -4.60
N THR A 64 5.80 -18.73 -5.75
CA THR A 64 6.39 -17.59 -6.47
C THR A 64 5.46 -16.40 -6.42
N LEU A 65 5.98 -15.20 -6.65
CA LEU A 65 5.16 -13.99 -6.71
C LEU A 65 4.09 -14.10 -7.81
N ARG A 66 4.45 -14.69 -8.96
CA ARG A 66 3.51 -14.96 -10.04
C ARG A 66 2.40 -15.92 -9.59
N ALA A 67 2.74 -17.03 -8.97
CA ALA A 67 1.76 -18.00 -8.51
C ALA A 67 0.80 -17.41 -7.46
N ARG A 68 1.26 -16.50 -6.62
CA ARG A 68 0.42 -15.76 -5.67
C ARG A 68 -0.56 -14.82 -6.37
N VAL A 69 -0.13 -14.12 -7.42
CA VAL A 69 -1.00 -13.26 -8.22
C VAL A 69 -2.05 -14.11 -8.95
N ASP A 70 -1.64 -15.20 -9.60
CA ASP A 70 -2.55 -16.08 -10.33
C ASP A 70 -3.58 -16.73 -9.38
N HIS A 71 -3.15 -17.18 -8.20
CA HIS A 71 -4.05 -17.70 -7.16
C HIS A 71 -5.06 -16.65 -6.71
N TYR A 72 -4.61 -15.42 -6.42
CA TYR A 72 -5.49 -14.31 -6.04
C TYR A 72 -6.54 -13.98 -7.09
N LEU A 73 -6.16 -14.01 -8.38
CA LEU A 73 -7.08 -13.80 -9.52
C LEU A 73 -8.06 -14.95 -9.65
N ALA A 74 -7.58 -16.20 -9.58
CA ALA A 74 -8.40 -17.41 -9.69
C ALA A 74 -9.49 -17.47 -8.61
N ASP A 75 -9.17 -17.12 -7.36
CA ASP A 75 -10.14 -17.03 -6.25
C ASP A 75 -11.29 -16.04 -6.54
N ARG A 76 -11.10 -15.15 -7.52
CA ARG A 76 -12.08 -14.14 -7.95
C ARG A 76 -12.67 -14.44 -9.34
N GLY A 77 -12.45 -15.66 -9.84
CA GLY A 77 -12.96 -16.10 -11.14
C GLY A 77 -12.27 -15.45 -12.33
N VAL A 78 -11.08 -14.92 -12.15
CA VAL A 78 -10.28 -14.29 -13.21
C VAL A 78 -9.14 -15.22 -13.59
N ASP A 79 -9.04 -15.53 -14.88
CA ASP A 79 -7.94 -16.31 -15.47
C ASP A 79 -7.32 -15.52 -16.63
N LEU A 80 -6.00 -15.33 -16.59
CA LEU A 80 -5.23 -14.59 -17.57
C LEU A 80 -4.05 -15.41 -18.11
N PRO A 81 -4.31 -16.56 -18.76
CA PRO A 81 -3.27 -17.45 -19.21
C PRO A 81 -2.34 -16.78 -20.22
N GLY A 82 -1.02 -16.90 -20.01
CA GLY A 82 0.01 -16.31 -20.86
C GLY A 82 0.08 -14.79 -20.80
N GLY A 83 -0.64 -14.17 -19.89
CA GLY A 83 -0.54 -12.75 -19.63
C GLY A 83 0.72 -12.38 -18.84
N THR A 84 1.13 -11.11 -18.90
CA THR A 84 2.25 -10.56 -18.14
C THR A 84 1.74 -9.82 -16.91
N VAL A 85 2.50 -9.86 -15.83
CA VAL A 85 2.20 -9.09 -14.61
C VAL A 85 3.39 -8.21 -14.27
N THR A 86 3.16 -6.92 -14.22
CA THR A 86 4.16 -5.97 -13.70
C THR A 86 3.73 -5.47 -12.34
N ALA A 87 4.69 -5.15 -11.48
CA ALA A 87 4.39 -4.76 -10.10
C ALA A 87 5.23 -3.57 -9.64
N LEU A 88 4.62 -2.73 -8.80
CA LEU A 88 5.28 -1.69 -8.02
C LEU A 88 5.44 -2.19 -6.59
N LEU A 89 6.68 -2.40 -6.15
CA LEU A 89 7.02 -3.06 -4.90
C LEU A 89 8.12 -2.32 -4.15
N GLN A 90 8.20 -2.57 -2.84
CA GLN A 90 9.39 -2.30 -2.04
C GLN A 90 10.23 -3.57 -1.93
N ALA A 91 11.55 -3.43 -2.13
CA ALA A 91 12.47 -4.52 -1.87
C ALA A 91 12.81 -4.62 -0.37
N ARG A 92 13.14 -5.80 0.11
CA ARG A 92 13.75 -5.99 1.43
C ARG A 92 15.11 -5.30 1.49
N VAL A 93 15.35 -4.57 2.56
CA VAL A 93 16.64 -3.96 2.89
C VAL A 93 17.09 -4.50 4.23
N LEU A 94 18.27 -5.13 4.27
CA LEU A 94 18.81 -5.82 5.45
C LEU A 94 17.81 -6.83 6.07
N GLY A 95 17.05 -7.53 5.21
CA GLY A 95 16.04 -8.50 5.62
C GLY A 95 14.70 -7.91 6.03
N TYR A 96 14.58 -6.59 6.16
CA TYR A 96 13.34 -5.90 6.51
C TYR A 96 12.64 -5.37 5.26
N VAL A 97 11.31 -5.50 5.24
CA VAL A 97 10.45 -4.88 4.22
C VAL A 97 9.24 -4.24 4.89
N PHE A 98 8.80 -3.16 4.30
CA PHE A 98 7.50 -2.57 4.59
C PHE A 98 6.89 -2.07 3.28
N ASN A 99 5.81 -2.73 2.86
CA ASN A 99 5.06 -2.42 1.65
C ASN A 99 3.70 -1.81 2.02
N PRO A 100 3.63 -0.52 2.37
CA PRO A 100 2.34 0.08 2.72
C PRO A 100 1.33 -0.03 1.57
N LEU A 101 1.83 -0.02 0.34
CA LEU A 101 1.07 -0.20 -0.89
C LEU A 101 1.93 -0.94 -1.91
N SER A 102 1.41 -2.06 -2.42
CA SER A 102 1.92 -2.76 -3.60
C SER A 102 0.86 -2.76 -4.68
N ILE A 103 1.27 -2.59 -5.93
CA ILE A 103 0.34 -2.55 -7.06
C ILE A 103 0.80 -3.54 -8.11
N PHE A 104 -0.12 -4.36 -8.61
CA PHE A 104 0.12 -5.31 -9.69
C PHE A 104 -0.79 -4.96 -10.86
N TRP A 105 -0.19 -4.79 -12.05
CA TRP A 105 -0.90 -4.58 -13.30
C TRP A 105 -0.90 -5.88 -14.10
N CYS A 106 -2.08 -6.47 -14.25
CA CYS A 106 -2.28 -7.78 -14.83
C CYS A 106 -2.77 -7.62 -16.28
N HIS A 107 -1.95 -8.07 -17.24
CA HIS A 107 -2.22 -8.00 -18.67
C HIS A 107 -2.64 -9.36 -19.18
N ASP A 108 -3.42 -9.38 -20.23
CA ASP A 108 -3.66 -10.61 -21.00
C ASP A 108 -2.49 -10.94 -21.95
N ARG A 109 -2.59 -12.09 -22.64
CA ARG A 109 -1.59 -12.55 -23.62
C ARG A 109 -1.35 -11.57 -24.78
N HIS A 110 -2.24 -10.62 -25.01
CA HIS A 110 -2.12 -9.60 -26.04
C HIS A 110 -1.50 -8.30 -25.51
N GLY A 111 -1.10 -8.26 -24.24
CA GLY A 111 -0.54 -7.08 -23.58
C GLY A 111 -1.57 -6.04 -23.17
N THR A 112 -2.88 -6.37 -23.23
CA THR A 112 -3.93 -5.45 -22.78
C THR A 112 -4.07 -5.54 -21.25
N LEU A 113 -4.00 -4.40 -20.55
CA LEU A 113 -4.25 -4.33 -19.12
C LEU A 113 -5.72 -4.71 -18.84
N ARG A 114 -5.92 -5.75 -18.05
CA ARG A 114 -7.25 -6.28 -17.69
C ARG A 114 -7.64 -5.97 -16.26
N HIS A 115 -6.69 -6.08 -15.34
CA HIS A 115 -6.95 -5.85 -13.92
C HIS A 115 -5.77 -5.16 -13.25
N VAL A 116 -6.07 -4.46 -12.16
CA VAL A 116 -5.08 -3.92 -11.24
C VAL A 116 -5.35 -4.49 -9.86
N ILE A 117 -4.34 -5.01 -9.18
CA ILE A 117 -4.44 -5.41 -7.77
C ILE A 117 -3.74 -4.35 -6.94
N ALA A 118 -4.45 -3.77 -6.00
CA ALA A 118 -3.88 -2.86 -5.00
C ALA A 118 -3.84 -3.57 -3.64
N GLU A 119 -2.66 -3.94 -3.19
CA GLU A 119 -2.44 -4.58 -1.90
C GLU A 119 -1.98 -3.53 -0.89
N VAL A 120 -2.71 -3.42 0.22
CA VAL A 120 -2.44 -2.47 1.31
C VAL A 120 -2.04 -3.25 2.55
N HIS A 121 -0.96 -2.81 3.21
CA HIS A 121 -0.50 -3.37 4.47
C HIS A 121 -0.69 -2.35 5.58
N SER A 122 -1.31 -2.79 6.67
CA SER A 122 -1.43 -1.98 7.89
C SER A 122 -0.12 -2.03 8.69
N THR A 123 0.04 -1.09 9.60
CA THR A 123 1.17 -1.10 10.55
C THR A 123 1.04 -2.20 11.62
N SER A 124 -0.15 -2.78 11.81
CA SER A 124 -0.41 -3.94 12.66
C SER A 124 0.01 -5.27 12.03
N GLY A 125 0.33 -5.27 10.72
CA GLY A 125 0.73 -6.47 9.99
C GLY A 125 -0.40 -7.11 9.18
N ASP A 126 -1.62 -6.55 9.25
CA ASP A 126 -2.72 -7.00 8.42
C ASP A 126 -2.53 -6.55 6.99
N ARG A 127 -2.98 -7.34 6.04
CA ARG A 127 -2.95 -7.02 4.61
C ARG A 127 -4.27 -7.31 3.94
N HIS A 128 -4.60 -6.49 2.96
CA HIS A 128 -5.79 -6.70 2.14
C HIS A 128 -5.50 -6.27 0.70
N ALA A 129 -5.98 -7.06 -0.25
CA ALA A 129 -5.83 -6.78 -1.66
C ALA A 129 -7.18 -6.51 -2.32
N TYR A 130 -7.24 -5.46 -3.12
CA TYR A 130 -8.41 -5.05 -3.88
C TYR A 130 -8.18 -5.34 -5.36
N LEU A 131 -9.13 -6.05 -5.98
CA LEU A 131 -9.16 -6.24 -7.43
C LEU A 131 -9.91 -5.07 -8.07
N LEU A 132 -9.25 -4.38 -8.98
CA LEU A 132 -9.74 -3.19 -9.65
C LEU A 132 -9.80 -3.42 -11.15
N PRO A 133 -10.74 -2.79 -11.88
CA PRO A 133 -10.63 -2.64 -13.32
C PRO A 133 -9.42 -1.75 -13.67
N PRO A 134 -8.97 -1.73 -14.92
CA PRO A 134 -7.96 -0.77 -15.36
C PRO A 134 -8.38 0.67 -15.02
N THR A 135 -7.51 1.38 -14.29
CA THR A 135 -7.76 2.76 -13.89
C THR A 135 -6.97 3.71 -14.79
N GLY A 136 -7.62 4.30 -15.77
CA GLY A 136 -7.03 5.34 -16.61
C GLY A 136 -7.22 6.74 -15.99
N ALA A 137 -8.05 7.56 -16.66
CA ALA A 137 -8.41 8.89 -16.17
C ALA A 137 -9.36 8.87 -14.96
N GLN A 138 -10.21 7.85 -14.86
CA GLN A 138 -11.19 7.71 -13.78
C GLN A 138 -10.72 6.72 -12.70
N PRO A 139 -10.95 7.04 -11.41
CA PRO A 139 -10.66 6.12 -10.33
C PRO A 139 -11.68 4.98 -10.26
N ALA A 140 -11.25 3.82 -9.76
CA ALA A 140 -12.14 2.73 -9.40
C ALA A 140 -12.63 2.89 -7.95
N ALA A 141 -13.91 2.64 -7.73
CA ALA A 141 -14.51 2.64 -6.39
C ALA A 141 -14.51 1.22 -5.81
N VAL A 142 -14.00 1.06 -4.58
CA VAL A 142 -14.03 -0.21 -3.85
C VAL A 142 -14.48 0.01 -2.42
N LYS A 143 -15.30 -0.92 -1.91
CA LYS A 143 -15.74 -0.88 -0.52
C LYS A 143 -14.55 -1.08 0.40
N LYS A 144 -14.46 -0.28 1.45
CA LYS A 144 -13.42 -0.43 2.47
C LYS A 144 -13.58 -1.78 3.19
N ALA A 145 -12.50 -2.57 3.22
CA ALA A 145 -12.47 -3.89 3.87
C ALA A 145 -11.39 -4.00 4.94
N LEU A 146 -10.35 -3.18 4.91
CA LEU A 146 -9.23 -3.21 5.85
C LEU A 146 -9.35 -2.10 6.90
N PHE A 147 -9.12 -2.47 8.16
CA PHE A 147 -8.87 -1.51 9.25
C PHE A 147 -7.40 -1.07 9.20
N VAL A 148 -7.16 0.15 8.75
CA VAL A 148 -5.79 0.70 8.68
C VAL A 148 -5.36 1.29 10.03
N SER A 149 -6.31 1.60 10.90
CA SER A 149 -6.09 2.15 12.25
C SER A 149 -7.11 1.61 13.24
N PRO A 150 -6.75 1.36 14.52
CA PRO A 150 -7.68 0.91 15.56
C PRO A 150 -8.85 1.85 15.81
N THR A 151 -8.74 3.11 15.40
CA THR A 151 -9.77 4.15 15.51
C THR A 151 -10.56 4.35 14.23
N ASP A 152 -10.36 3.48 13.25
CA ASP A 152 -10.92 3.63 11.91
C ASP A 152 -12.27 2.88 11.83
N GLU A 153 -13.36 3.63 11.67
CA GLU A 153 -14.68 3.05 11.46
C GLU A 153 -14.73 2.29 10.13
N THR A 154 -15.49 1.20 10.08
CA THR A 154 -15.64 0.33 8.89
C THR A 154 -16.38 0.99 7.74
N ASP A 155 -16.96 2.16 7.95
CA ASP A 155 -17.79 2.82 6.95
C ASP A 155 -16.97 3.62 5.94
N GLY A 156 -17.38 3.53 4.68
CA GLY A 156 -16.80 4.27 3.56
C GLY A 156 -16.35 3.39 2.40
N TYR A 157 -15.81 4.06 1.39
CA TYR A 157 -15.26 3.45 0.18
C TYR A 157 -13.98 4.15 -0.25
N TYR A 158 -13.10 3.40 -0.88
CA TYR A 158 -11.92 3.96 -1.52
C TYR A 158 -12.18 4.26 -2.99
N LEU A 159 -11.69 5.42 -3.44
CA LEU A 159 -11.46 5.68 -4.86
C LEU A 159 -9.95 5.50 -5.12
N VAL A 160 -9.63 4.57 -5.99
CA VAL A 160 -8.26 4.20 -6.32
C VAL A 160 -7.99 4.52 -7.78
N ARG A 161 -6.97 5.31 -8.04
CA ARG A 161 -6.44 5.58 -9.37
C ARG A 161 -4.99 5.13 -9.41
N ALA A 162 -4.71 4.10 -10.20
CA ALA A 162 -3.38 3.50 -10.37
C ALA A 162 -3.13 3.19 -11.86
N PRO A 163 -2.94 4.20 -12.71
CA PRO A 163 -2.63 4.01 -14.12
C PRO A 163 -1.32 3.24 -14.27
N LEU A 164 -1.16 2.57 -15.40
CA LEU A 164 0.12 1.93 -15.74
C LEU A 164 1.22 2.99 -15.75
N PRO A 165 2.31 2.81 -14.97
CA PRO A 165 3.36 3.81 -14.89
C PRO A 165 4.25 3.81 -16.14
N ASP A 166 4.68 4.99 -16.57
CA ASP A 166 5.61 5.19 -17.68
C ASP A 166 6.82 6.03 -17.20
N ALA A 167 7.09 7.19 -17.80
CA ALA A 167 8.12 8.13 -17.33
C ALA A 167 7.83 8.63 -15.91
N GLU A 168 6.56 8.72 -15.61
CA GLU A 168 6.03 9.15 -14.32
C GLU A 168 5.14 8.06 -13.70
N LEU A 169 5.14 8.02 -12.39
CA LEU A 169 4.23 7.27 -11.55
C LEU A 169 3.28 8.25 -10.88
N ALA A 170 1.97 7.99 -10.95
CA ALA A 170 0.96 8.83 -10.32
C ALA A 170 -0.19 7.94 -9.79
N VAL A 171 -0.13 7.57 -8.52
CA VAL A 171 -1.16 6.78 -7.84
C VAL A 171 -1.86 7.66 -6.83
N THR A 172 -3.19 7.56 -6.79
CA THR A 172 -4.02 8.27 -5.82
C THR A 172 -5.01 7.32 -5.18
N ILE A 173 -5.07 7.35 -3.87
CA ILE A 173 -6.06 6.62 -3.07
C ILE A 173 -6.76 7.62 -2.17
N SER A 174 -8.08 7.69 -2.24
CA SER A 174 -8.88 8.53 -1.34
C SER A 174 -9.95 7.72 -0.65
N LEU A 175 -10.05 7.89 0.66
CA LEU A 175 -11.15 7.35 1.48
C LEU A 175 -12.27 8.37 1.53
N HIS A 176 -13.47 7.93 1.16
CA HIS A 176 -14.69 8.72 1.19
C HIS A 176 -15.63 8.20 2.27
N ARG A 177 -16.19 9.11 3.06
CA ARG A 177 -17.27 8.88 4.02
C ARG A 177 -18.36 9.89 3.76
N GLU A 178 -19.60 9.46 3.73
CA GLU A 178 -20.74 10.34 3.40
C GLU A 178 -20.50 11.16 2.12
N ASN A 179 -19.88 10.54 1.09
CA ASN A 179 -19.48 11.18 -0.18
C ASN A 179 -18.48 12.35 -0.06
N LYS A 180 -17.81 12.50 1.08
CA LYS A 180 -16.76 13.50 1.29
C LYS A 180 -15.40 12.83 1.46
N PRO A 181 -14.31 13.40 0.89
CA PRO A 181 -12.98 12.86 1.09
C PRO A 181 -12.52 13.08 2.55
N ALA A 182 -12.42 11.99 3.31
CA ALA A 182 -11.90 11.99 4.67
C ALA A 182 -10.37 11.91 4.70
N PHE A 183 -9.78 11.20 3.72
CA PHE A 183 -8.35 10.99 3.61
C PHE A 183 -7.95 10.87 2.14
N VAL A 184 -6.78 11.41 1.80
CA VAL A 184 -6.18 11.29 0.46
C VAL A 184 -4.70 10.93 0.62
N ALA A 185 -4.28 9.89 -0.07
CA ALA A 185 -2.87 9.53 -0.23
C ALA A 185 -2.49 9.63 -1.70
N THR A 186 -1.32 10.20 -1.99
CA THR A 186 -0.71 10.13 -3.33
C THR A 186 0.66 9.47 -3.28
N LEU A 187 0.99 8.80 -4.35
CA LEU A 187 2.32 8.25 -4.59
C LEU A 187 2.75 8.70 -5.99
N ASP A 188 3.58 9.72 -6.03
CA ASP A 188 4.12 10.28 -7.27
C ASP A 188 5.59 9.89 -7.42
N GLY A 189 6.06 9.73 -8.66
CA GLY A 189 7.46 9.36 -8.86
C GLY A 189 7.96 9.55 -10.28
N THR A 190 9.29 9.67 -10.42
CA THR A 190 9.96 9.75 -11.71
C THR A 190 10.81 8.51 -11.96
N ARG A 191 10.71 7.96 -13.18
CA ARG A 191 11.39 6.74 -13.60
C ARG A 191 12.90 6.92 -13.63
N ARG A 192 13.63 5.92 -13.14
CA ARG A 192 15.08 5.80 -13.19
C ARG A 192 15.46 4.38 -13.64
N LYS A 193 16.56 4.23 -14.35
CA LYS A 193 17.09 2.89 -14.70
C LYS A 193 17.48 2.15 -13.41
N ALA A 194 17.13 0.86 -13.32
CA ALA A 194 17.57 -0.02 -12.25
C ALA A 194 19.04 -0.42 -12.50
N SER A 195 19.98 0.50 -12.31
CA SER A 195 21.42 0.26 -12.37
C SER A 195 22.00 0.17 -10.96
N ILE A 196 23.12 -0.54 -10.82
CA ILE A 196 23.86 -0.64 -9.55
C ILE A 196 24.12 0.75 -8.96
N ALA A 197 24.57 1.70 -9.79
CA ALA A 197 24.84 3.07 -9.36
C ALA A 197 23.60 3.77 -8.80
N ASN A 198 22.43 3.58 -9.43
CA ASN A 198 21.18 4.17 -8.96
C ASN A 198 20.67 3.49 -7.68
N VAL A 199 20.82 2.16 -7.56
CA VAL A 199 20.50 1.44 -6.32
C VAL A 199 21.35 1.97 -5.17
N LEU A 200 22.66 2.06 -5.34
CA LEU A 200 23.57 2.61 -4.32
C LEU A 200 23.25 4.07 -3.99
N ARG A 201 23.00 4.90 -5.01
CA ARG A 201 22.64 6.30 -4.79
C ARG A 201 21.34 6.44 -4.00
N LEU A 202 20.36 5.59 -4.26
CA LEU A 202 19.10 5.60 -3.51
C LEU A 202 19.30 5.19 -2.06
N GLN A 203 20.19 4.21 -1.80
CA GLN A 203 20.55 3.82 -0.44
C GLN A 203 21.27 4.96 0.32
N LEU A 204 22.03 5.82 -0.38
CA LEU A 204 22.68 6.99 0.22
C LEU A 204 21.69 8.14 0.48
N VAL A 205 20.72 8.36 -0.43
CA VAL A 205 19.76 9.47 -0.33
C VAL A 205 18.59 9.14 0.59
N ALA A 206 18.17 7.88 0.61
CA ALA A 206 17.08 7.38 1.45
C ALA A 206 17.53 6.06 2.11
N PRO A 207 18.55 6.11 2.98
CA PRO A 207 19.05 4.92 3.65
C PRO A 207 17.94 4.30 4.46
N LEU A 208 17.76 2.98 4.29
CA LEU A 208 16.76 2.23 5.04
C LEU A 208 15.33 2.80 4.85
N ALA A 209 15.00 3.33 3.65
CA ALA A 209 13.70 3.93 3.38
C ALA A 209 12.49 3.09 3.86
N PRO A 210 12.50 1.74 3.73
CA PRO A 210 11.43 0.91 4.30
C PRO A 210 11.35 0.99 5.83
N LEU A 211 12.49 1.04 6.52
CA LEU A 211 12.55 1.14 8.00
C LEU A 211 12.10 2.53 8.48
N VAL A 212 12.63 3.57 7.84
CA VAL A 212 12.29 4.97 8.16
C VAL A 212 10.81 5.21 7.89
N GLY A 213 10.29 4.75 6.75
CA GLY A 213 8.88 4.86 6.41
C GLY A 213 7.97 4.19 7.44
N ALA A 214 8.28 2.95 7.81
CA ALA A 214 7.53 2.21 8.84
C ALA A 214 7.57 2.91 10.20
N MET A 215 8.74 3.42 10.60
CA MET A 215 8.89 4.14 11.87
C MET A 215 8.07 5.43 11.88
N TRP A 216 8.11 6.23 10.81
CA TRP A 216 7.32 7.46 10.70
C TRP A 216 5.83 7.20 10.74
N ILE A 217 5.33 6.20 10.02
CA ILE A 217 3.90 5.85 10.03
C ILE A 217 3.46 5.39 11.44
N ARG A 218 4.29 4.61 12.14
CA ARG A 218 4.01 4.19 13.53
C ARG A 218 4.00 5.39 14.49
N LEU A 219 4.98 6.28 14.39
CA LEU A 219 5.03 7.50 15.22
C LEU A 219 3.81 8.38 15.00
N GLN A 220 3.36 8.51 13.75
CA GLN A 220 2.14 9.27 13.45
C GLN A 220 0.88 8.60 14.00
N GLY A 221 0.79 7.27 13.95
CA GLY A 221 -0.29 6.53 14.61
C GLY A 221 -0.38 6.84 16.10
N VAL A 222 0.75 6.89 16.80
CA VAL A 222 0.83 7.26 18.22
C VAL A 222 0.43 8.73 18.44
N THR A 223 0.93 9.65 17.61
CA THR A 223 0.59 11.09 17.72
C THR A 223 -0.90 11.33 17.51
N LEU A 224 -1.51 10.69 16.52
CA LEU A 224 -2.94 10.79 16.29
C LEU A 224 -3.76 10.17 17.43
N TRP A 225 -3.25 9.08 18.02
CA TRP A 225 -3.89 8.45 19.18
C TRP A 225 -3.84 9.36 20.41
N THR A 226 -2.72 9.99 20.72
CA THR A 226 -2.59 10.92 21.85
C THR A 226 -3.41 12.19 21.67
N GLN A 227 -3.60 12.68 20.43
CA GLN A 227 -4.43 13.83 20.12
C GLN A 227 -5.94 13.52 20.17
N ARG A 228 -6.34 12.25 20.06
CA ARG A 228 -7.74 11.79 20.10
C ARG A 228 -8.23 11.36 21.47
N ALA A 229 -7.39 11.37 22.50
CA ALA A 229 -7.82 11.15 23.85
C ALA A 229 -8.38 12.46 24.46
N PRO A 230 -9.66 12.85 24.21
CA PRO A 230 -10.34 13.71 25.15
C PRO A 230 -10.53 12.85 26.40
N ALA A 231 -10.05 13.32 27.52
CA ALA A 231 -10.45 12.77 28.80
C ALA A 231 -11.99 12.82 28.86
N VAL A 232 -12.63 11.68 28.64
CA VAL A 232 -14.03 11.52 28.99
C VAL A 232 -14.05 11.57 30.53
N ARG A 233 -14.22 12.77 31.06
CA ARG A 233 -14.66 12.94 32.46
C ARG A 233 -16.05 12.28 32.50
N GLU A 234 -16.12 11.12 33.11
CA GLU A 234 -17.39 10.59 33.56
C GLU A 234 -18.06 11.69 34.41
N ALA A 235 -19.18 12.18 33.92
CA ALA A 235 -20.06 13.01 34.71
C ALA A 235 -20.56 12.16 35.89
N PRO A 236 -20.50 12.65 37.14
CA PRO A 236 -21.01 11.91 38.27
C PRO A 236 -22.51 11.65 38.08
N ILE A 237 -22.91 10.38 38.23
CA ILE A 237 -24.28 9.94 38.16
C ILE A 237 -25.04 10.68 39.28
N PRO A 238 -26.11 11.45 39.00
CA PRO A 238 -26.88 12.09 40.07
C PRO A 238 -27.52 11.00 40.91
N GLU A 239 -27.28 11.03 42.25
CA GLU A 239 -27.92 10.19 43.23
C GLU A 239 -29.46 10.33 43.12
N ARG A 240 -30.12 9.21 42.89
CA ARG A 240 -31.58 9.15 42.93
C ARG A 240 -32.01 9.48 44.37
N GLU A 241 -32.63 10.62 44.52
CA GLU A 241 -33.33 11.05 45.72
C GLU A 241 -34.43 10.01 46.08
N LYS A 242 -34.30 9.41 47.24
CA LYS A 242 -35.30 8.50 47.80
C LYS A 242 -36.52 9.34 48.12
N VAL A 243 -37.57 9.24 47.31
CA VAL A 243 -38.88 9.74 47.69
C VAL A 243 -39.43 8.76 48.72
N GLY A 244 -39.55 9.26 49.95
CA GLY A 244 -40.14 8.53 51.07
C GLY A 244 -41.65 8.33 50.91
N GLN A 245 -42.05 7.20 51.40
CA GLN A 245 -43.47 6.83 51.60
C GLN A 245 -44.13 7.78 52.61
N LEU A 246 -45.33 8.19 52.28
CA LEU A 246 -46.46 8.40 53.18
C LEU A 246 -47.70 7.87 52.50
#